data_9686e28e3567c2665cde77d9266e463d
#
_entry.id   9686e28e3567c2665cde77d9266e463d
#
_cell.length_a   1.000
_cell.length_b   1.000
_cell.length_c   1.000
_cell.angle_alpha   90.00
_cell.angle_beta   90.00
_cell.angle_gamma   90.00
#
_symmetry.space_group_name_H-M   'P 1'
#
loop_
_entity.id
_entity.type
_entity.pdbx_description
1 polymer ?
#
loop_
_entity_poly.entity_id
_entity_poly.type
_entity_poly.pdbx_seq_one_letter_code
_entity_poly.pdbx_strand_id
1 'polypeptide(L)' 'MFVACPVTFTLEDAEWFDDIDEAKEDALDWSVELSGENVIVYEAIEGNCGYDFKPVSSICA' A
#
# COMPACT_ATOMS: atom_id res chain seq x y z
N MET A 1 -7.39 5.84 -6.36
CA MET A 1 -7.03 4.44 -6.19
C MET A 1 -5.91 4.32 -5.17
N PHE A 2 -5.84 3.22 -4.45
CA PHE A 2 -4.88 3.05 -3.36
C PHE A 2 -4.04 1.80 -3.57
N VAL A 3 -2.82 1.84 -3.04
CA VAL A 3 -1.85 0.76 -3.20
C VAL A 3 -1.26 0.42 -1.83
N ALA A 4 -1.20 -0.86 -1.49
CA ALA A 4 -0.52 -1.32 -0.28
C ALA A 4 0.78 -2.00 -0.69
N CYS A 5 1.89 -1.59 -0.08
CA CYS A 5 3.22 -2.11 -0.41
C CYS A 5 4.07 -2.20 0.85
N PRO A 6 4.55 -3.40 1.22
CA PRO A 6 5.52 -3.54 2.31
C PRO A 6 6.81 -2.79 1.99
N VAL A 7 7.50 -2.32 3.03
CA VAL A 7 8.72 -1.51 2.86
C VAL A 7 9.85 -2.25 2.16
N THR A 8 9.85 -3.58 2.24
CA THR A 8 10.86 -4.41 1.57
C THR A 8 10.47 -4.83 0.15
N PHE A 9 9.24 -4.50 -0.26
CA PHE A 9 8.75 -4.82 -1.60
C PHE A 9 8.86 -3.60 -2.51
N THR A 10 8.79 -3.83 -3.83
CA THR A 10 8.71 -2.74 -4.80
C THR A 10 7.26 -2.45 -5.14
N LEU A 11 7.00 -1.28 -5.70
CA LEU A 11 5.64 -0.91 -6.12
C LEU A 11 5.08 -1.83 -7.22
N GLU A 12 5.96 -2.55 -7.93
CA GLU A 12 5.53 -3.54 -8.92
C GLU A 12 4.84 -4.73 -8.28
N ASP A 13 5.21 -5.06 -7.03
CA ASP A 13 4.63 -6.17 -6.28
C ASP A 13 3.49 -5.73 -5.37
N ALA A 14 3.13 -4.45 -5.41
CA ALA A 14 2.08 -3.90 -4.56
C ALA A 14 0.69 -4.33 -5.02
N GLU A 15 -0.25 -4.35 -4.07
CA GLU A 15 -1.65 -4.65 -4.37
C GLU A 15 -2.45 -3.36 -4.53
N TRP A 16 -3.37 -3.36 -5.48
CA TRP A 16 -4.19 -2.20 -5.81
C TRP A 16 -5.61 -2.36 -5.27
N PHE A 17 -6.16 -1.26 -4.75
CA PHE A 17 -7.49 -1.22 -4.15
C PHE A 17 -8.24 0.03 -4.61
N ASP A 18 -9.56 -0.07 -4.72
CA ASP A 18 -10.42 1.07 -5.04
C ASP A 18 -10.73 1.90 -3.80
N ASP A 19 -10.69 1.28 -2.61
CA ASP A 19 -11.09 1.88 -1.35
C ASP A 19 -9.91 1.88 -0.38
N ILE A 20 -9.72 3.00 0.32
CA ILE A 20 -8.65 3.13 1.30
C ILE A 20 -8.84 2.17 2.49
N ASP A 21 -10.09 1.93 2.90
CA ASP A 21 -10.36 1.02 4.00
C ASP A 21 -9.97 -0.41 3.67
N GLU A 22 -10.26 -0.86 2.46
CA GLU A 22 -9.81 -2.17 1.98
C GLU A 22 -8.29 -2.26 1.93
N ALA A 23 -7.64 -1.20 1.44
CA ALA A 23 -6.18 -1.16 1.38
C ALA A 23 -5.57 -1.27 2.77
N LYS A 24 -6.15 -0.58 3.76
CA LYS A 24 -5.66 -0.63 5.15
C LYS A 24 -5.87 -1.99 5.79
N GLU A 25 -7.02 -2.62 5.57
CA GLU A 25 -7.30 -3.95 6.12
C GLU A 25 -6.34 -4.98 5.54
N ASP A 26 -6.13 -4.97 4.23
CA ASP A 26 -5.19 -5.86 3.58
C ASP A 26 -3.76 -5.59 4.02
N ALA A 27 -3.41 -4.32 4.19
CA ALA A 27 -2.08 -3.95 4.68
C ALA A 27 -1.82 -4.52 6.07
N LEU A 28 -2.82 -4.50 6.95
CA LEU A 28 -2.70 -5.08 8.27
C LEU A 28 -2.49 -6.60 8.21
N ASP A 29 -3.30 -7.31 7.44
CA ASP A 29 -3.16 -8.74 7.25
C ASP A 29 -1.79 -9.10 6.67
N TRP A 30 -1.34 -8.32 5.69
CA TRP A 30 -0.04 -8.52 5.06
C TRP A 30 1.11 -8.29 6.05
N SER A 31 0.98 -7.27 6.89
CA SER A 31 1.95 -7.00 7.94
C SER A 31 2.05 -8.17 8.92
N VAL A 32 0.93 -8.78 9.28
CA VAL A 32 0.91 -9.97 10.15
C VAL A 32 1.67 -11.12 9.47
N GLU A 33 1.41 -11.36 8.19
CA GLU A 33 2.08 -12.43 7.44
C GLU A 33 3.59 -12.20 7.35
N LEU A 34 4.02 -10.94 7.32
CA LEU A 34 5.43 -10.57 7.22
C LEU A 34 6.07 -10.33 8.60
N SER A 35 5.50 -10.90 9.64
CA SER A 35 6.05 -10.84 11.00
C SER A 35 6.13 -9.42 11.58
N GLY A 36 5.15 -8.59 11.28
CA GLY A 36 5.05 -7.24 11.81
C GLY A 36 5.79 -6.18 10.99
N GLU A 37 6.16 -6.49 9.75
CA GLU A 37 6.80 -5.52 8.87
C GLU A 37 5.83 -4.41 8.48
N ASN A 38 6.35 -3.19 8.36
CA ASN A 38 5.53 -2.05 7.94
C ASN A 38 5.04 -2.21 6.50
N VAL A 39 3.75 -1.97 6.31
CA VAL A 39 3.14 -1.91 4.98
C VAL A 39 2.63 -0.49 4.77
N ILE A 40 3.11 0.16 3.74
CA ILE A 40 2.74 1.54 3.43
C ILE A 40 1.56 1.54 2.47
N VAL A 41 0.55 2.33 2.80
CA VAL A 41 -0.58 2.57 1.90
C VAL A 41 -0.34 3.89 1.17
N TYR A 42 -0.36 3.84 -0.14
CA TYR A 42 -0.18 5.01 -1.01
C TYR A 42 -1.47 5.36 -1.72
N GLU A 43 -1.66 6.64 -1.95
CA GLU A 43 -2.68 7.11 -2.90
C GLU A 43 -2.04 7.20 -4.28
N ALA A 44 -2.62 6.49 -5.25
CA ALA A 44 -2.16 6.52 -6.63
C ALA A 44 -2.90 7.64 -7.36
N ILE A 45 -2.16 8.65 -7.79
CA ILE A 45 -2.70 9.82 -8.49
C ILE A 45 -2.27 9.75 -9.94
N GLU A 46 -3.23 9.73 -10.86
CA GLU A 46 -2.94 9.67 -12.28
C GLU A 46 -2.31 10.98 -12.75
N GLY A 47 -1.14 10.86 -13.37
CA GLY A 47 -0.39 11.99 -13.91
C GLY A 47 -0.13 11.83 -15.40
N ASN A 48 0.65 12.75 -15.97
CA ASN A 48 0.95 12.76 -17.41
C ASN A 48 1.81 11.60 -17.88
N CYS A 49 2.62 11.04 -16.98
CA CYS A 49 3.56 9.98 -17.31
C CYS A 49 3.33 8.72 -16.48
N GLY A 50 2.10 8.49 -16.04
CA GLY A 50 1.73 7.37 -15.20
C GLY A 50 1.18 7.82 -13.87
N TYR A 51 1.38 7.04 -12.81
CA TYR A 51 0.86 7.35 -11.50
C TYR A 51 1.94 7.93 -10.60
N ASP A 52 1.55 8.95 -9.83
CA ASP A 52 2.32 9.41 -8.69
C ASP A 52 1.79 8.71 -7.43
N PHE A 53 2.68 8.24 -6.57
CA PHE A 53 2.32 7.53 -5.35
C PHE A 53 2.63 8.40 -4.14
N LYS A 54 1.58 8.73 -3.38
CA LYS A 54 1.71 9.56 -2.19
C LYS A 54 1.41 8.72 -0.96
N PRO A 55 2.34 8.56 -0.02
CA PRO A 55 2.08 7.80 1.19
C PRO A 55 1.01 8.48 2.04
N VAL A 56 -0.04 7.73 2.40
CA VAL A 56 -1.16 8.24 3.20
C VAL A 56 -1.27 7.55 4.54
N SER A 57 -0.72 6.35 4.68
CA SER A 57 -0.76 5.61 5.93
C SER A 57 0.37 4.60 6.02
N SER A 58 0.77 4.26 7.23
CA SER A 58 1.72 3.18 7.50
C SER A 58 1.08 2.22 8.48
N ILE A 59 0.94 0.97 8.08
CA ILE A 59 0.25 -0.07 8.86
C ILE A 59 1.28 -1.08 9.36
N CYS A 60 1.23 -1.35 10.65
CA CYS A 60 2.13 -2.30 11.29
C CYS A 60 1.34 -3.13 12.31
N ALA A 61 1.44 -4.43 12.19
CA ALA A 61 0.79 -5.35 13.14
C ALA A 61 1.57 -5.44 14.46
#